data_41675eec5089a111fada1e25bb2be5b1
#
_entry.id   41675eec5089a111fada1e25bb2be5b1
#
_cell.length_a   1.000
_cell.length_b   1.000
_cell.length_c   1.000
_cell.angle_alpha   90.00
_cell.angle_beta   90.00
_cell.angle_gamma   90.00
#
_symmetry.space_group_name_H-M   'P 1'
#
loop_
_entity.id
_entity.type
_entity.pdbx_description
1 polymer ?
#
loop_
_entity_poly.entity_id
_entity_poly.type
_entity_poly.pdbx_seq_one_letter_code
_entity_poly.pdbx_strand_id
1 'polypeptide(L)'
;MDALRSGAVGSVDAHAGPRPSDLTLRLGRTGDLPAAATALVGPHAMALATIVATDETATPEGDLKVRYVFEPTVPGAPDRFVTLLVSVDAAHPEVPSLTKAVPAANWHEREMHDLFGIVPVGHPDPRALVVHDGWPRGVFPLRKAFDGSRRVPVEPADEFPHLVAEGEGVFEIPVGPIHAGIIEPGHFRFTSVGETVLHLDARLFYTHRGLEKRMEGLSPLDAFYVAERICGVCSVAHGLGYCEALEQIAGVDAPPRARLIRSIALELERLYNHVGDVGNICAGASFHYGTATGLRLKERLQQMNERLAGNRFLRGLVVPGGVRLDLPDNLLEVMVATLRDTLTGLDSLMGRIEGNPSVVDRLDDTGVLQHQAALDLAVAGVAARSSGVDRDARRDHPHGAFAGPGRPDLHVVTVPDGDAMARVTVRAVEARESIRLVGEFVRRLEPGPLRVALAEPLPGGRIGISAIESARGEAVHWLRTDAGGRVERYHLRSPSYHNWPAVALAAETAIVPDFPLVNKSFELCYSCTDR
;
A
#
# COMPACT_ATOMS: atom_id res chain seq x y z
N MET A 1 -19.73 6.90 19.04
CA MET A 1 -21.07 7.45 18.73
C MET A 1 -21.38 8.71 19.54
N ASP A 2 -21.16 8.71 20.86
CA ASP A 2 -21.51 9.88 21.70
C ASP A 2 -20.63 11.12 21.44
N ALA A 3 -19.34 10.94 21.13
CA ALA A 3 -18.45 12.04 20.75
C ALA A 3 -18.82 12.69 19.39
N LEU A 4 -19.38 11.92 18.45
CA LEU A 4 -19.90 12.44 17.17
C LEU A 4 -21.26 13.14 17.35
N ARG A 5 -22.01 12.81 18.41
CA ARG A 5 -23.31 13.42 18.74
C ARG A 5 -23.21 14.70 19.58
N SER A 6 -22.02 15.03 20.10
CA SER A 6 -21.82 16.17 21.00
C SER A 6 -21.78 17.55 20.32
N GLY A 7 -22.54 17.76 19.23
CA GLY A 7 -22.90 19.10 18.75
C GLY A 7 -22.10 19.66 17.57
N ALA A 8 -21.04 19.00 17.11
CA ALA A 8 -20.23 19.47 15.97
C ALA A 8 -20.62 18.82 14.63
N VAL A 9 -21.32 17.69 14.67
CA VAL A 9 -21.73 16.91 13.48
C VAL A 9 -23.26 16.85 13.46
N GLY A 10 -23.84 17.14 12.31
CA GLY A 10 -25.30 17.11 12.10
C GLY A 10 -25.86 15.68 12.17
N SER A 11 -26.75 15.30 11.25
CA SER A 11 -27.29 13.94 11.22
C SER A 11 -26.25 12.91 10.80
N VAL A 12 -26.12 11.83 11.58
CA VAL A 12 -25.26 10.69 11.28
C VAL A 12 -26.08 9.41 11.38
N ASP A 13 -26.19 8.69 10.26
CA ASP A 13 -26.83 7.38 10.22
C ASP A 13 -25.75 6.29 10.25
N ALA A 14 -25.85 5.39 11.22
CA ALA A 14 -24.91 4.30 11.39
C ALA A 14 -25.43 3.01 10.77
N HIS A 15 -24.61 2.39 9.93
CA HIS A 15 -24.90 1.13 9.25
C HIS A 15 -23.78 0.13 9.49
N ALA A 16 -24.10 -1.17 9.40
CA ALA A 16 -23.06 -2.20 9.35
C ALA A 16 -22.16 -1.96 8.13
N GLY A 17 -20.85 -2.13 8.31
CA GLY A 17 -19.88 -2.06 7.23
C GLY A 17 -19.77 -3.38 6.45
N PRO A 18 -18.75 -3.51 5.59
CA PRO A 18 -18.52 -4.72 4.79
C PRO A 18 -18.31 -5.97 5.63
N ARG A 19 -17.56 -5.88 6.74
CA ARG A 19 -17.38 -6.96 7.72
C ARG A 19 -18.28 -6.75 8.94
N PRO A 20 -18.59 -7.79 9.72
CA PRO A 20 -19.42 -7.66 10.91
C PRO A 20 -18.90 -6.66 11.96
N SER A 21 -17.58 -6.49 12.04
CA SER A 21 -16.90 -5.54 12.94
C SER A 21 -16.84 -4.12 12.39
N ASP A 22 -17.06 -3.92 11.09
CA ASP A 22 -16.92 -2.62 10.44
C ASP A 22 -18.18 -1.74 10.66
N LEU A 23 -17.95 -0.44 10.62
CA LEU A 23 -18.99 0.56 10.79
C LEU A 23 -18.97 1.57 9.65
N THR A 24 -20.14 1.82 9.05
CA THR A 24 -20.31 2.92 8.08
C THR A 24 -21.19 4.01 8.71
N LEU A 25 -20.67 5.22 8.72
CA LEU A 25 -21.32 6.43 9.23
C LEU A 25 -21.66 7.32 8.03
N ARG A 26 -22.93 7.37 7.64
CA ARG A 26 -23.41 8.25 6.57
C ARG A 26 -23.64 9.64 7.16
N LEU A 27 -22.91 10.63 6.62
CA LEU A 27 -23.08 12.03 7.02
C LEU A 27 -24.23 12.68 6.21
N GLY A 28 -25.07 13.42 6.88
CA GLY A 28 -26.20 14.13 6.25
C GLY A 28 -25.76 15.31 5.38
N ARG A 29 -24.57 15.89 5.66
CA ARG A 29 -24.01 17.03 4.93
C ARG A 29 -22.50 16.83 4.74
N THR A 30 -21.99 17.21 3.57
CA THR A 30 -20.54 17.18 3.28
C THR A 30 -19.75 18.09 4.22
N GLY A 31 -20.34 19.24 4.65
CA GLY A 31 -19.73 20.17 5.58
C GLY A 31 -19.39 19.61 6.96
N ASP A 32 -20.01 18.50 7.37
CA ASP A 32 -19.75 17.84 8.66
C ASP A 32 -18.49 16.94 8.62
N LEU A 33 -17.94 16.67 7.42
CA LEU A 33 -16.84 15.75 7.20
C LEU A 33 -15.54 16.10 7.97
N PRO A 34 -15.06 17.36 8.01
CA PRO A 34 -13.83 17.68 8.75
C PRO A 34 -13.97 17.44 10.25
N ALA A 35 -15.13 17.80 10.84
CA ALA A 35 -15.38 17.58 12.27
C ALA A 35 -15.46 16.07 12.60
N ALA A 36 -16.15 15.30 11.77
CA ALA A 36 -16.24 13.85 11.93
C ALA A 36 -14.87 13.15 11.82
N ALA A 37 -14.07 13.53 10.83
CA ALA A 37 -12.73 12.97 10.64
C ALA A 37 -11.79 13.34 11.81
N THR A 38 -11.80 14.60 12.26
CA THR A 38 -10.99 15.03 13.41
C THR A 38 -11.37 14.28 14.68
N ALA A 39 -12.67 13.99 14.89
CA ALA A 39 -13.11 13.19 16.04
C ALA A 39 -12.59 11.74 15.97
N LEU A 40 -12.46 11.15 14.79
CA LEU A 40 -11.88 9.81 14.63
C LEU A 40 -10.37 9.80 14.88
N VAL A 41 -9.64 10.72 14.27
CA VAL A 41 -8.16 10.75 14.36
C VAL A 41 -7.69 11.12 15.78
N GLY A 42 -8.30 12.11 16.42
CA GLY A 42 -7.89 12.55 17.76
C GLY A 42 -8.38 11.61 18.88
N PRO A 43 -9.63 11.77 19.39
CA PRO A 43 -10.09 11.04 20.58
C PRO A 43 -10.19 9.51 20.38
N HIS A 44 -10.39 9.04 19.15
CA HIS A 44 -10.56 7.61 18.88
C HIS A 44 -9.30 6.94 18.34
N ALA A 45 -8.18 7.66 18.24
CA ALA A 45 -6.88 7.17 17.81
C ALA A 45 -6.98 6.31 16.52
N MET A 46 -7.59 6.86 15.48
CA MET A 46 -7.71 6.21 14.17
C MET A 46 -6.83 6.93 13.15
N ALA A 47 -6.34 6.20 12.15
CA ALA A 47 -5.65 6.75 10.99
C ALA A 47 -6.51 6.60 9.73
N LEU A 48 -6.28 7.46 8.74
CA LEU A 48 -6.89 7.32 7.43
C LEU A 48 -6.24 6.14 6.70
N ALA A 49 -7.02 5.08 6.44
CA ALA A 49 -6.58 3.93 5.67
C ALA A 49 -6.63 4.22 4.16
N THR A 50 -7.74 4.77 3.66
CA THR A 50 -7.90 5.13 2.24
C THR A 50 -9.11 6.03 2.01
N ILE A 51 -9.20 6.65 0.81
CA ILE A 51 -10.41 7.34 0.32
C ILE A 51 -10.87 6.66 -0.97
N VAL A 52 -12.14 6.23 -1.01
CA VAL A 52 -12.72 5.55 -2.17
C VAL A 52 -13.88 6.35 -2.72
N ALA A 53 -13.72 6.87 -3.93
CA ALA A 53 -14.81 7.50 -4.67
C ALA A 53 -15.47 6.49 -5.62
N THR A 54 -16.81 6.63 -5.78
CA THR A 54 -17.62 5.84 -6.71
C THR A 54 -18.58 6.74 -7.47
N ASP A 55 -18.75 6.46 -8.75
CA ASP A 55 -19.77 7.10 -9.58
C ASP A 55 -21.06 6.27 -9.49
N GLU A 56 -22.03 6.77 -8.73
CA GLU A 56 -23.35 6.15 -8.52
C GLU A 56 -24.46 7.00 -9.18
N THR A 57 -24.10 7.83 -10.18
CA THR A 57 -25.07 8.71 -10.89
C THR A 57 -26.17 7.94 -11.64
N ALA A 58 -25.93 6.69 -11.97
CA ALA A 58 -26.95 5.81 -12.58
C ALA A 58 -27.93 5.17 -11.57
N THR A 59 -27.70 5.37 -10.25
CA THR A 59 -28.62 4.90 -9.21
C THR A 59 -29.77 5.90 -8.98
N PRO A 60 -30.85 5.50 -8.29
CA PRO A 60 -31.96 6.43 -7.98
C PRO A 60 -31.53 7.68 -7.19
N GLU A 61 -30.45 7.61 -6.42
CA GLU A 61 -29.90 8.75 -5.67
C GLU A 61 -29.15 9.74 -6.58
N GLY A 62 -28.61 9.28 -7.72
CA GLY A 62 -28.01 10.13 -8.76
C GLY A 62 -26.70 10.82 -8.37
N ASP A 63 -26.07 10.42 -7.29
CA ASP A 63 -24.93 11.09 -6.68
C ASP A 63 -23.58 10.40 -6.97
N LEU A 64 -22.50 11.12 -6.69
CA LEU A 64 -21.21 10.52 -6.39
C LEU A 64 -21.15 10.17 -4.90
N LYS A 65 -20.43 9.11 -4.57
CA LYS A 65 -20.19 8.73 -3.17
C LYS A 65 -18.71 8.77 -2.87
N VAL A 66 -18.35 9.33 -1.72
CA VAL A 66 -16.98 9.29 -1.22
C VAL A 66 -16.97 8.61 0.15
N ARG A 67 -16.08 7.64 0.29
CA ARG A 67 -15.88 6.84 1.50
C ARG A 67 -14.49 7.12 2.04
N TYR A 68 -14.43 7.76 3.20
CA TYR A 68 -13.20 7.97 3.95
C TYR A 68 -13.10 6.84 4.96
N VAL A 69 -12.18 5.92 4.74
CA VAL A 69 -12.01 4.70 5.53
C VAL A 69 -10.91 4.92 6.55
N PHE A 70 -11.22 4.70 7.81
CA PHE A 70 -10.32 4.84 8.95
C PHE A 70 -10.12 3.50 9.64
N GLU A 71 -8.96 3.33 10.26
CA GLU A 71 -8.58 2.13 11.00
C GLU A 71 -7.94 2.49 12.35
N PRO A 72 -8.04 1.63 13.39
CA PRO A 72 -7.40 1.87 14.67
C PRO A 72 -5.88 1.92 14.56
N THR A 73 -5.25 2.81 15.35
CA THR A 73 -3.78 2.91 15.44
C THR A 73 -3.21 2.28 16.70
N VAL A 74 -4.05 1.94 17.66
CA VAL A 74 -3.62 1.34 18.93
C VAL A 74 -3.40 -0.17 18.74
N PRO A 75 -2.20 -0.70 19.04
CA PRO A 75 -1.92 -2.12 18.97
C PRO A 75 -2.92 -2.96 19.79
N GLY A 76 -3.47 -4.01 19.18
CA GLY A 76 -4.46 -4.88 19.84
C GLY A 76 -5.87 -4.29 19.96
N ALA A 77 -6.13 -3.14 19.35
CA ALA A 77 -7.49 -2.64 19.18
C ALA A 77 -8.35 -3.64 18.37
N PRO A 78 -9.69 -3.59 18.49
CA PRO A 78 -10.55 -4.44 17.67
C PRO A 78 -10.31 -4.24 16.18
N ASP A 79 -10.13 -5.34 15.44
CA ASP A 79 -10.03 -5.32 13.97
C ASP A 79 -11.31 -4.80 13.35
N ARG A 80 -11.27 -3.58 12.82
CA ARG A 80 -12.42 -2.94 12.16
C ARG A 80 -11.99 -1.75 11.30
N PHE A 81 -12.79 -1.48 10.28
CA PHE A 81 -12.79 -0.20 9.58
C PHE A 81 -13.98 0.66 9.99
N VAL A 82 -13.76 1.96 10.10
CA VAL A 82 -14.82 2.97 10.25
C VAL A 82 -14.84 3.83 9.00
N THR A 83 -15.96 3.81 8.28
CA THR A 83 -16.12 4.55 7.03
C THR A 83 -17.02 5.76 7.25
N LEU A 84 -16.53 6.97 6.97
CA LEU A 84 -17.36 8.14 6.77
C LEU A 84 -17.83 8.17 5.32
N LEU A 85 -19.14 8.08 5.10
CA LEU A 85 -19.76 8.09 3.78
C LEU A 85 -20.43 9.43 3.54
N VAL A 86 -20.05 10.13 2.48
CA VAL A 86 -20.69 11.35 2.02
C VAL A 86 -21.26 11.18 0.61
N SER A 87 -22.44 11.76 0.38
CA SER A 87 -23.03 11.92 -0.94
C SER A 87 -22.63 13.28 -1.51
N VAL A 88 -22.25 13.31 -2.77
CA VAL A 88 -21.74 14.50 -3.45
C VAL A 88 -22.58 14.73 -4.71
N ASP A 89 -23.16 15.92 -4.84
CA ASP A 89 -23.92 16.30 -6.02
C ASP A 89 -23.05 16.19 -7.28
N ALA A 90 -23.51 15.42 -8.25
CA ALA A 90 -22.75 15.22 -9.49
C ALA A 90 -22.65 16.48 -10.37
N ALA A 91 -23.60 17.45 -10.19
CA ALA A 91 -23.56 18.72 -10.91
C ALA A 91 -22.59 19.73 -10.27
N HIS A 92 -22.39 19.65 -8.94
CA HIS A 92 -21.46 20.48 -8.18
C HIS A 92 -20.62 19.59 -7.27
N PRO A 93 -19.65 18.85 -7.85
CA PRO A 93 -18.93 17.80 -7.13
C PRO A 93 -17.85 18.37 -6.20
N GLU A 94 -18.26 18.85 -5.03
CA GLU A 94 -17.37 19.49 -4.06
C GLU A 94 -17.49 18.82 -2.68
N VAL A 95 -16.33 18.67 -2.01
CA VAL A 95 -16.25 18.24 -0.60
C VAL A 95 -15.22 19.10 0.14
N PRO A 96 -15.38 19.39 1.44
CA PRO A 96 -14.33 20.03 2.21
C PRO A 96 -13.08 19.14 2.26
N SER A 97 -11.89 19.72 2.03
CA SER A 97 -10.64 19.00 2.16
C SER A 97 -10.35 18.64 3.62
N LEU A 98 -9.85 17.42 3.85
CA LEU A 98 -9.35 16.95 5.13
C LEU A 98 -7.85 17.19 5.30
N THR A 99 -7.11 17.49 4.24
CA THR A 99 -5.63 17.48 4.23
C THR A 99 -5.00 18.32 5.34
N LYS A 100 -5.61 19.47 5.72
CA LYS A 100 -5.08 20.31 6.81
C LYS A 100 -5.21 19.67 8.20
N ALA A 101 -6.23 18.85 8.41
CA ALA A 101 -6.47 18.17 9.70
C ALA A 101 -5.94 16.72 9.68
N VAL A 102 -5.86 16.11 8.51
CA VAL A 102 -5.43 14.72 8.27
C VAL A 102 -4.47 14.74 7.08
N PRO A 103 -3.17 15.01 7.29
CA PRO A 103 -2.19 15.14 6.19
C PRO A 103 -2.12 13.94 5.25
N ALA A 104 -2.37 12.74 5.77
CA ALA A 104 -2.49 11.51 4.97
C ALA A 104 -3.53 11.58 3.84
N ALA A 105 -4.52 12.48 3.91
CA ALA A 105 -5.54 12.65 2.88
C ALA A 105 -5.02 13.34 1.60
N ASN A 106 -3.86 14.00 1.63
CA ASN A 106 -3.37 14.85 0.55
C ASN A 106 -3.43 14.17 -0.82
N TRP A 107 -2.72 13.08 -1.01
CA TRP A 107 -2.67 12.41 -2.31
C TRP A 107 -4.01 11.77 -2.68
N HIS A 108 -4.73 11.24 -1.72
CA HIS A 108 -6.04 10.63 -1.95
C HIS A 108 -7.07 11.64 -2.46
N GLU A 109 -7.07 12.87 -1.93
CA GLU A 109 -7.99 13.93 -2.36
C GLU A 109 -7.63 14.43 -3.77
N ARG A 110 -6.35 14.58 -4.08
CA ARG A 110 -5.86 14.93 -5.42
C ARG A 110 -6.19 13.84 -6.45
N GLU A 111 -5.98 12.57 -6.11
CA GLU A 111 -6.38 11.43 -6.95
C GLU A 111 -7.89 11.41 -7.20
N MET A 112 -8.69 11.61 -6.16
CA MET A 112 -10.15 11.70 -6.27
C MET A 112 -10.56 12.84 -7.21
N HIS A 113 -9.90 14.00 -7.13
CA HIS A 113 -10.12 15.11 -8.04
C HIS A 113 -9.77 14.73 -9.48
N ASP A 114 -8.59 14.20 -9.73
CA ASP A 114 -8.12 13.84 -11.07
C ASP A 114 -9.00 12.77 -11.74
N LEU A 115 -9.42 11.76 -10.98
CA LEU A 115 -10.08 10.59 -11.55
C LEU A 115 -11.61 10.68 -11.56
N PHE A 116 -12.22 11.48 -10.68
CA PHE A 116 -13.68 11.63 -10.56
C PHE A 116 -14.17 13.08 -10.74
N GLY A 117 -13.29 14.08 -10.73
CA GLY A 117 -13.66 15.49 -10.79
C GLY A 117 -14.32 16.02 -9.51
N ILE A 118 -14.13 15.33 -8.37
CA ILE A 118 -14.63 15.80 -7.07
C ILE A 118 -13.58 16.76 -6.49
N VAL A 119 -13.96 18.03 -6.31
CA VAL A 119 -13.07 19.10 -5.86
C VAL A 119 -12.93 19.11 -4.34
N PRO A 120 -11.74 18.88 -3.77
CA PRO A 120 -11.49 19.03 -2.34
C PRO A 120 -11.29 20.51 -1.98
N VAL A 121 -12.36 21.18 -1.59
CA VAL A 121 -12.36 22.63 -1.33
C VAL A 121 -11.45 22.97 -0.16
N GLY A 122 -10.50 23.88 -0.38
CA GLY A 122 -9.52 24.30 0.63
C GLY A 122 -8.29 23.39 0.74
N HIS A 123 -8.09 22.49 -0.21
CA HIS A 123 -6.87 21.67 -0.29
C HIS A 123 -5.62 22.56 -0.44
N PRO A 124 -4.53 22.30 0.33
CA PRO A 124 -3.34 23.16 0.31
C PRO A 124 -2.51 23.05 -0.97
N ASP A 125 -2.57 21.91 -1.67
CA ASP A 125 -1.88 21.65 -2.94
C ASP A 125 -2.86 21.09 -3.99
N PRO A 126 -3.54 21.94 -4.76
CA PRO A 126 -4.55 21.50 -5.74
C PRO A 126 -3.97 21.02 -7.08
N ARG A 127 -2.65 20.88 -7.19
CA ARG A 127 -2.00 20.41 -8.43
C ARG A 127 -2.43 18.98 -8.78
N ALA A 128 -2.49 18.65 -10.07
CA ALA A 128 -2.75 17.30 -10.54
C ALA A 128 -1.71 16.30 -9.96
N LEU A 129 -2.16 15.09 -9.65
CA LEU A 129 -1.34 14.02 -9.11
C LEU A 129 -1.14 12.88 -10.12
N VAL A 130 -2.26 12.31 -10.59
CA VAL A 130 -2.29 11.10 -11.45
C VAL A 130 -2.26 11.45 -12.92
N VAL A 131 -3.05 12.45 -13.33
CA VAL A 131 -3.09 12.88 -14.73
C VAL A 131 -1.91 13.79 -15.01
N HIS A 132 -1.28 13.56 -16.17
CA HIS A 132 -0.12 14.32 -16.60
C HIS A 132 -0.50 15.44 -17.58
N ASP A 133 0.49 16.29 -17.90
CA ASP A 133 0.34 17.40 -18.82
C ASP A 133 -0.24 16.94 -20.15
N GLY A 134 -1.18 17.71 -20.67
CA GLY A 134 -1.89 17.36 -21.88
C GLY A 134 -3.08 16.43 -21.69
N TRP A 135 -3.41 16.00 -20.46
CA TRP A 135 -4.69 15.35 -20.20
C TRP A 135 -5.83 16.37 -20.32
N PRO A 136 -6.90 16.09 -21.10
CA PRO A 136 -7.97 17.06 -21.34
C PRO A 136 -8.69 17.45 -20.06
N ARG A 137 -8.97 18.74 -19.90
CA ARG A 137 -9.76 19.24 -18.77
C ARG A 137 -11.18 18.68 -18.81
N GLY A 138 -11.73 18.31 -17.63
CA GLY A 138 -13.09 17.78 -17.50
C GLY A 138 -13.24 16.32 -17.94
N VAL A 139 -12.16 15.62 -18.29
CA VAL A 139 -12.18 14.19 -18.59
C VAL A 139 -11.74 13.42 -17.36
N PHE A 140 -12.66 12.69 -16.75
CA PHE A 140 -12.46 11.96 -15.50
C PHE A 140 -12.50 10.43 -15.73
N PRO A 141 -11.35 9.73 -15.72
CA PRO A 141 -11.25 8.35 -16.21
C PRO A 141 -12.06 7.33 -15.42
N LEU A 142 -12.35 7.57 -14.15
CA LEU A 142 -13.13 6.64 -13.33
C LEU A 142 -14.63 6.98 -13.26
N ARG A 143 -15.09 8.01 -13.96
CA ARG A 143 -16.53 8.20 -14.19
C ARG A 143 -17.09 7.10 -15.08
N LYS A 144 -18.34 6.70 -14.86
CA LYS A 144 -19.00 5.65 -15.66
C LYS A 144 -19.17 6.04 -17.13
N ALA A 145 -19.32 7.32 -17.42
CA ALA A 145 -19.41 7.85 -18.77
C ALA A 145 -18.10 7.79 -19.56
N PHE A 146 -16.95 7.59 -18.92
CA PHE A 146 -15.66 7.51 -19.60
C PHE A 146 -15.49 6.17 -20.31
N ASP A 147 -15.27 6.20 -21.63
CA ASP A 147 -14.96 5.04 -22.45
C ASP A 147 -13.44 4.80 -22.51
N GLY A 148 -12.95 3.90 -21.65
CA GLY A 148 -11.52 3.54 -21.58
C GLY A 148 -10.97 2.81 -22.81
N SER A 149 -11.82 2.43 -23.79
CA SER A 149 -11.38 1.81 -25.05
C SER A 149 -10.92 2.86 -26.07
N ARG A 150 -11.29 4.12 -25.89
CA ARG A 150 -10.95 5.22 -26.79
C ARG A 150 -9.66 5.90 -26.37
N ARG A 151 -8.84 6.25 -27.37
CA ARG A 151 -7.67 7.08 -27.13
C ARG A 151 -8.12 8.50 -26.75
N VAL A 152 -7.65 8.96 -25.60
CA VAL A 152 -7.84 10.35 -25.18
C VAL A 152 -6.89 11.25 -25.98
N PRO A 153 -7.37 12.33 -26.63
CA PRO A 153 -6.50 13.26 -27.32
C PRO A 153 -5.64 14.02 -26.30
N VAL A 154 -4.38 14.25 -26.65
CA VAL A 154 -3.48 15.09 -25.84
C VAL A 154 -3.75 16.54 -26.19
N GLU A 155 -4.01 17.38 -25.20
CA GLU A 155 -4.16 18.83 -25.37
C GLU A 155 -2.83 19.55 -25.13
N PRO A 156 -2.59 20.73 -25.75
CA PRO A 156 -1.49 21.57 -25.34
C PRO A 156 -1.58 21.89 -23.85
N ALA A 157 -0.51 21.68 -23.12
CA ALA A 157 -0.46 21.93 -21.68
C ALA A 157 0.57 23.01 -21.38
N ASP A 158 0.27 23.80 -20.36
CA ASP A 158 1.25 24.66 -19.72
C ASP A 158 2.25 23.78 -18.94
N GLU A 159 3.41 24.34 -18.63
CA GLU A 159 4.37 23.66 -17.77
C GLU A 159 3.71 23.33 -16.40
N PHE A 160 4.00 22.13 -15.88
CA PHE A 160 3.48 21.72 -14.57
C PHE A 160 3.92 22.72 -13.50
N PRO A 161 2.99 23.26 -12.69
CA PRO A 161 3.32 24.27 -11.69
C PRO A 161 4.16 23.66 -10.57
N HIS A 162 5.44 23.99 -10.55
CA HIS A 162 6.35 23.59 -9.48
C HIS A 162 6.27 24.57 -8.30
N LEU A 163 6.59 24.07 -7.10
CA LEU A 163 6.79 24.93 -5.94
C LEU A 163 8.14 25.63 -6.09
N VAL A 164 8.13 26.94 -6.15
CA VAL A 164 9.34 27.75 -6.27
C VAL A 164 9.68 28.33 -4.91
N ALA A 165 10.89 28.05 -4.42
CA ALA A 165 11.44 28.73 -3.25
C ALA A 165 12.33 29.88 -3.69
N GLU A 166 12.10 31.07 -3.14
CA GLU A 166 12.88 32.27 -3.42
C GLU A 166 13.91 32.50 -2.29
N GLY A 167 15.11 32.96 -2.67
CA GLY A 167 16.17 33.28 -1.70
C GLY A 167 17.53 33.37 -2.37
N GLU A 168 18.48 34.05 -1.68
CA GLU A 168 19.87 34.14 -2.17
C GLU A 168 20.54 32.75 -2.09
N GLY A 169 21.11 32.29 -3.21
CA GLY A 169 21.78 31.00 -3.31
C GLY A 169 20.84 29.80 -3.46
N VAL A 170 19.52 30.01 -3.56
CA VAL A 170 18.56 28.94 -3.85
C VAL A 170 18.63 28.59 -5.35
N PHE A 171 18.66 27.30 -5.65
CA PHE A 171 18.60 26.77 -7.01
C PHE A 171 17.84 25.45 -7.06
N GLU A 172 17.42 25.06 -8.25
CA GLU A 172 16.66 23.84 -8.50
C GLU A 172 17.48 22.83 -9.30
N ILE A 173 17.34 21.54 -8.93
CA ILE A 173 17.96 20.41 -9.65
C ILE A 173 16.85 19.46 -10.09
N PRO A 174 16.50 19.44 -11.39
CA PRO A 174 15.55 18.47 -11.93
C PRO A 174 16.26 17.13 -12.21
N VAL A 175 15.69 16.00 -11.75
CA VAL A 175 16.19 14.65 -11.94
C VAL A 175 15.07 13.75 -12.46
N GLY A 176 15.31 13.00 -13.55
CA GLY A 176 14.29 12.18 -14.19
C GLY A 176 13.39 12.96 -15.15
N PRO A 177 12.27 12.40 -15.64
CA PRO A 177 11.66 11.12 -15.18
C PRO A 177 12.40 9.85 -15.59
N ILE A 178 13.32 9.92 -16.56
CA ILE A 178 14.09 8.75 -17.00
C ILE A 178 15.42 8.70 -16.25
N HIS A 179 15.67 7.57 -15.62
CA HIS A 179 16.88 7.29 -14.84
C HIS A 179 17.72 6.20 -15.49
N ALA A 180 18.99 6.12 -15.10
CA ALA A 180 19.85 5.00 -15.48
C ALA A 180 19.42 3.70 -14.77
N GLY A 181 19.60 2.56 -15.43
CA GLY A 181 19.30 1.24 -14.88
C GLY A 181 17.84 0.82 -15.03
N ILE A 182 17.33 0.11 -14.04
CA ILE A 182 16.00 -0.52 -14.04
C ILE A 182 14.95 0.25 -13.21
N ILE A 183 15.24 1.49 -12.83
CA ILE A 183 14.33 2.33 -12.05
C ILE A 183 13.18 2.81 -12.95
N GLU A 184 11.94 2.59 -12.50
CA GLU A 184 10.75 3.07 -13.19
C GLU A 184 10.68 4.61 -13.16
N PRO A 185 9.97 5.27 -14.11
CA PRO A 185 9.98 6.71 -14.25
C PRO A 185 9.41 7.45 -13.03
N GLY A 186 10.12 8.46 -12.58
CA GLY A 186 9.69 9.43 -11.59
C GLY A 186 10.51 10.70 -11.73
N HIS A 187 9.89 11.86 -11.66
CA HIS A 187 10.59 13.14 -11.73
C HIS A 187 10.75 13.69 -10.31
N PHE A 188 11.96 14.09 -9.99
CA PHE A 188 12.34 14.67 -8.70
C PHE A 188 12.93 16.05 -8.93
N ARG A 189 12.30 17.08 -8.39
CA ARG A 189 12.83 18.45 -8.42
C ARG A 189 13.26 18.83 -7.02
N PHE A 190 14.57 18.97 -6.85
CA PHE A 190 15.18 19.42 -5.59
C PHE A 190 15.28 20.93 -5.59
N THR A 191 14.82 21.56 -4.54
CA THR A 191 15.15 22.94 -4.21
C THR A 191 16.24 22.91 -3.15
N SER A 192 17.38 23.51 -3.43
CA SER A 192 18.60 23.39 -2.61
C SER A 192 19.30 24.72 -2.37
N VAL A 193 20.03 24.78 -1.25
CA VAL A 193 21.01 25.84 -0.95
C VAL A 193 22.34 25.13 -0.66
N GLY A 194 23.36 25.41 -1.50
CA GLY A 194 24.56 24.60 -1.47
C GLY A 194 24.25 23.14 -1.78
N GLU A 195 24.62 22.22 -0.89
CA GLU A 195 24.33 20.78 -1.06
C GLU A 195 23.04 20.35 -0.35
N THR A 196 22.52 21.16 0.58
CA THR A 196 21.37 20.82 1.43
C THR A 196 20.06 20.94 0.66
N VAL A 197 19.24 19.89 0.71
CA VAL A 197 17.88 19.86 0.18
C VAL A 197 16.94 20.59 1.12
N LEU A 198 16.31 21.66 0.64
CA LEU A 198 15.27 22.39 1.35
C LEU A 198 13.89 21.81 1.11
N HIS A 199 13.65 21.33 -0.12
CA HIS A 199 12.37 20.74 -0.51
C HIS A 199 12.57 19.77 -1.67
N LEU A 200 11.76 18.70 -1.68
CA LEU A 200 11.68 17.74 -2.77
C LEU A 200 10.25 17.67 -3.31
N ASP A 201 10.08 18.12 -4.55
CA ASP A 201 8.83 17.94 -5.30
C ASP A 201 8.94 16.65 -6.15
N ALA A 202 8.20 15.61 -5.77
CA ALA A 202 8.21 14.30 -6.44
C ALA A 202 6.97 14.15 -7.32
N ARG A 203 7.16 13.92 -8.62
CA ARG A 203 6.10 13.63 -9.57
C ARG A 203 6.22 12.21 -10.08
N LEU A 204 5.17 11.42 -9.86
CA LEU A 204 5.07 10.01 -10.22
C LEU A 204 3.96 9.80 -11.27
N PHE A 205 3.39 8.61 -11.34
CA PHE A 205 2.29 8.23 -12.24
C PHE A 205 2.61 8.24 -13.74
N TYR A 206 3.90 8.24 -14.12
CA TYR A 206 4.33 8.13 -15.52
C TYR A 206 3.95 6.79 -16.16
N THR A 207 3.82 5.74 -15.35
CA THR A 207 3.44 4.39 -15.80
C THR A 207 2.01 4.03 -15.37
N HIS A 208 1.12 5.02 -15.17
CA HIS A 208 -0.29 4.75 -14.86
C HIS A 208 -0.95 3.96 -15.98
N ARG A 209 -1.52 2.80 -15.62
CA ARG A 209 -2.09 1.82 -16.57
C ARG A 209 -3.61 1.78 -16.52
N GLY A 210 -4.25 2.56 -15.64
CA GLY A 210 -5.70 2.58 -15.44
C GLY A 210 -6.27 1.24 -15.01
N LEU A 211 -5.55 0.48 -14.16
CA LEU A 211 -5.94 -0.89 -13.78
C LEU A 211 -7.32 -0.94 -13.12
N GLU A 212 -7.64 0.05 -12.30
CA GLU A 212 -8.94 0.13 -11.63
C GLU A 212 -10.09 0.26 -12.64
N LYS A 213 -9.92 1.08 -13.69
CA LYS A 213 -10.90 1.19 -14.79
C LYS A 213 -10.99 -0.07 -15.61
N ARG A 214 -9.86 -0.72 -15.89
CA ARG A 214 -9.82 -1.97 -16.65
C ARG A 214 -10.54 -3.13 -15.96
N MET A 215 -10.65 -3.09 -14.64
CA MET A 215 -11.35 -4.14 -13.88
C MET A 215 -12.87 -3.97 -13.89
N GLU A 216 -13.39 -2.77 -14.19
CA GLU A 216 -14.83 -2.54 -14.27
C GLU A 216 -15.50 -3.42 -15.32
N GLY A 217 -16.58 -4.10 -14.94
CA GLY A 217 -17.35 -5.01 -15.81
C GLY A 217 -16.73 -6.38 -16.02
N LEU A 218 -15.50 -6.64 -15.56
CA LEU A 218 -14.90 -7.96 -15.63
C LEU A 218 -15.61 -8.96 -14.69
N SER A 219 -15.52 -10.24 -15.03
CA SER A 219 -15.83 -11.27 -14.05
C SER A 219 -14.85 -11.16 -12.88
N PRO A 220 -15.25 -11.54 -11.65
CA PRO A 220 -14.32 -11.48 -10.51
C PRO A 220 -13.07 -12.34 -10.69
N LEU A 221 -13.15 -13.43 -11.45
CA LEU A 221 -12.00 -14.30 -11.76
C LEU A 221 -11.04 -13.65 -12.76
N ASP A 222 -11.55 -12.92 -13.77
CA ASP A 222 -10.70 -12.20 -14.73
C ASP A 222 -10.02 -11.01 -14.05
N ALA A 223 -10.75 -10.29 -13.20
CA ALA A 223 -10.23 -9.17 -12.43
C ALA A 223 -9.14 -9.60 -11.44
N PHE A 224 -9.20 -10.83 -10.89
CA PHE A 224 -8.13 -11.39 -10.06
C PHE A 224 -6.78 -11.40 -10.79
N TYR A 225 -6.74 -11.78 -12.07
CA TYR A 225 -5.49 -11.76 -12.84
C TYR A 225 -4.91 -10.37 -13.05
N VAL A 226 -5.75 -9.33 -13.06
CA VAL A 226 -5.29 -7.94 -13.08
C VAL A 226 -4.72 -7.56 -11.71
N ALA A 227 -5.43 -7.87 -10.63
CA ALA A 227 -5.00 -7.58 -9.27
C ALA A 227 -3.64 -8.22 -8.93
N GLU A 228 -3.45 -9.51 -9.24
CA GLU A 228 -2.18 -10.22 -9.01
C GLU A 228 -0.99 -9.61 -9.78
N ARG A 229 -1.26 -8.86 -10.87
CA ARG A 229 -0.24 -8.28 -11.76
C ARG A 229 -0.08 -6.78 -11.64
N ILE A 230 -0.57 -6.18 -10.57
CA ILE A 230 -0.37 -4.76 -10.28
C ILE A 230 1.13 -4.44 -10.21
N CYS A 231 1.91 -5.31 -9.55
CA CYS A 231 3.37 -5.24 -9.60
C CYS A 231 4.04 -6.63 -9.50
N GLY A 232 5.34 -6.69 -9.78
CA GLY A 232 6.12 -7.91 -9.70
C GLY A 232 6.52 -8.33 -8.29
N VAL A 233 6.70 -7.36 -7.38
CA VAL A 233 7.25 -7.61 -6.05
C VAL A 233 6.20 -7.84 -4.96
N CYS A 234 4.91 -7.57 -5.23
CA CYS A 234 3.79 -7.76 -4.30
C CYS A 234 2.67 -8.60 -4.94
N SER A 235 3.01 -9.58 -5.77
CA SER A 235 2.02 -10.40 -6.50
C SER A 235 1.13 -11.21 -5.55
N VAL A 236 1.73 -11.82 -4.51
CA VAL A 236 0.99 -12.60 -3.50
C VAL A 236 0.13 -11.68 -2.64
N ALA A 237 0.69 -10.57 -2.14
CA ALA A 237 -0.06 -9.66 -1.28
C ALA A 237 -1.29 -9.08 -2.02
N HIS A 238 -1.14 -8.63 -3.28
CA HIS A 238 -2.26 -8.10 -4.05
C HIS A 238 -3.27 -9.19 -4.44
N GLY A 239 -2.78 -10.37 -4.85
CA GLY A 239 -3.65 -11.51 -5.13
C GLY A 239 -4.45 -11.94 -3.90
N LEU A 240 -3.81 -12.02 -2.74
CA LEU A 240 -4.44 -12.38 -1.47
C LEU A 240 -5.47 -11.33 -1.03
N GLY A 241 -5.10 -10.02 -1.07
CA GLY A 241 -6.02 -8.96 -0.68
C GLY A 241 -7.27 -8.92 -1.55
N TYR A 242 -7.12 -9.09 -2.87
CA TYR A 242 -8.26 -9.23 -3.76
C TYR A 242 -9.11 -10.46 -3.42
N CYS A 243 -8.48 -11.63 -3.18
CA CYS A 243 -9.19 -12.85 -2.82
C CYS A 243 -9.99 -12.71 -1.52
N GLU A 244 -9.41 -12.13 -0.47
CA GLU A 244 -10.10 -11.95 0.80
C GLU A 244 -11.28 -10.99 0.71
N ALA A 245 -11.14 -9.86 -0.01
CA ALA A 245 -12.26 -8.97 -0.27
C ALA A 245 -13.37 -9.66 -1.07
N LEU A 246 -13.01 -10.49 -2.05
CA LEU A 246 -13.96 -11.25 -2.86
C LEU A 246 -14.66 -12.35 -2.04
N GLU A 247 -13.94 -13.07 -1.20
CA GLU A 247 -14.44 -14.13 -0.33
C GLU A 247 -15.43 -13.57 0.71
N GLN A 248 -15.19 -12.36 1.24
CA GLN A 248 -16.16 -11.65 2.07
C GLN A 248 -17.48 -11.39 1.32
N ILE A 249 -17.42 -10.94 0.06
CA ILE A 249 -18.61 -10.74 -0.78
C ILE A 249 -19.36 -12.05 -1.00
N ALA A 250 -18.61 -13.13 -1.27
CA ALA A 250 -19.16 -14.46 -1.50
C ALA A 250 -19.68 -15.14 -0.23
N GLY A 251 -19.33 -14.65 0.96
CA GLY A 251 -19.67 -15.27 2.24
C GLY A 251 -19.00 -16.63 2.46
N VAL A 252 -17.77 -16.81 1.99
CA VAL A 252 -17.01 -18.06 2.11
C VAL A 252 -15.64 -17.81 2.77
N ASP A 253 -15.15 -18.84 3.47
CA ASP A 253 -13.81 -18.86 4.03
C ASP A 253 -12.93 -19.86 3.29
N ALA A 254 -11.69 -19.47 2.99
CA ALA A 254 -10.70 -20.41 2.47
C ALA A 254 -10.44 -21.55 3.47
N PRO A 255 -10.26 -22.81 3.01
CA PRO A 255 -10.00 -23.94 3.89
C PRO A 255 -8.75 -23.75 4.77
N PRO A 256 -8.68 -24.35 5.96
CA PRO A 256 -7.56 -24.17 6.90
C PRO A 256 -6.18 -24.44 6.28
N ARG A 257 -6.04 -25.54 5.51
CA ARG A 257 -4.79 -25.85 4.78
C ARG A 257 -4.43 -24.75 3.77
N ALA A 258 -5.41 -24.26 3.01
CA ALA A 258 -5.20 -23.19 2.04
C ALA A 258 -4.78 -21.88 2.73
N ARG A 259 -5.36 -21.55 3.89
CA ARG A 259 -4.97 -20.36 4.66
C ARG A 259 -3.52 -20.43 5.11
N LEU A 260 -3.04 -21.60 5.56
CA LEU A 260 -1.64 -21.80 5.92
C LEU A 260 -0.72 -21.64 4.70
N ILE A 261 -1.06 -22.24 3.55
CA ILE A 261 -0.26 -22.12 2.32
C ILE A 261 -0.23 -20.66 1.82
N ARG A 262 -1.34 -19.94 1.89
CA ARG A 262 -1.40 -18.49 1.56
C ARG A 262 -0.47 -17.68 2.46
N SER A 263 -0.46 -17.96 3.76
CA SER A 263 0.42 -17.27 4.71
C SER A 263 1.89 -17.63 4.50
N ILE A 264 2.22 -18.88 4.17
CA ILE A 264 3.56 -19.27 3.74
C ILE A 264 3.97 -18.48 2.50
N ALA A 265 3.11 -18.40 1.49
CA ALA A 265 3.41 -17.67 0.25
C ALA A 265 3.65 -16.18 0.50
N LEU A 266 2.84 -15.55 1.38
CA LEU A 266 2.98 -14.15 1.74
C LEU A 266 4.29 -13.89 2.47
N GLU A 267 4.66 -14.73 3.45
CA GLU A 267 5.92 -14.59 4.19
C GLU A 267 7.14 -14.88 3.30
N LEU A 268 7.05 -15.79 2.32
CA LEU A 268 8.09 -15.99 1.31
C LEU A 268 8.24 -14.77 0.39
N GLU A 269 7.14 -14.12 0.01
CA GLU A 269 7.18 -12.86 -0.74
C GLU A 269 7.84 -11.75 0.08
N ARG A 270 7.47 -11.59 1.33
CA ARG A 270 8.09 -10.63 2.24
C ARG A 270 9.59 -10.91 2.38
N LEU A 271 9.96 -12.17 2.62
CA LEU A 271 11.34 -12.59 2.83
C LEU A 271 12.25 -12.26 1.63
N TYR A 272 11.87 -12.67 0.39
CA TYR A 272 12.76 -12.40 -0.75
C TYR A 272 12.87 -10.91 -1.05
N ASN A 273 11.82 -10.12 -0.74
CA ASN A 273 11.88 -8.67 -0.83
C ASN A 273 12.83 -8.09 0.23
N HIS A 274 12.64 -8.39 1.52
CA HIS A 274 13.47 -7.84 2.59
C HIS A 274 14.95 -8.13 2.40
N VAL A 275 15.29 -9.37 2.05
CA VAL A 275 16.70 -9.77 1.79
C VAL A 275 17.27 -9.03 0.56
N GLY A 276 16.47 -8.92 -0.51
CA GLY A 276 16.86 -8.19 -1.71
C GLY A 276 17.00 -6.69 -1.47
N ASP A 277 16.10 -6.12 -0.67
CA ASP A 277 16.08 -4.70 -0.30
C ASP A 277 17.30 -4.31 0.54
N VAL A 278 17.69 -5.14 1.53
CA VAL A 278 18.95 -4.95 2.28
C VAL A 278 20.15 -4.90 1.32
N GLY A 279 20.19 -5.80 0.32
CA GLY A 279 21.22 -5.78 -0.71
C GLY A 279 21.19 -4.52 -1.59
N ASN A 280 20.00 -4.04 -1.97
CA ASN A 280 19.85 -2.85 -2.79
C ASN A 280 20.19 -1.55 -2.03
N ILE A 281 19.90 -1.49 -0.74
CA ILE A 281 20.31 -0.37 0.12
C ILE A 281 21.84 -0.33 0.23
N CYS A 282 22.51 -1.48 0.32
CA CYS A 282 23.97 -1.57 0.25
C CYS A 282 24.56 -0.96 -1.04
N ALA A 283 23.83 -1.05 -2.18
CA ALA A 283 24.25 -0.37 -3.41
C ALA A 283 24.21 1.16 -3.26
N GLY A 284 23.21 1.70 -2.54
CA GLY A 284 23.14 3.12 -2.20
C GLY A 284 24.30 3.61 -1.32
N ALA A 285 24.79 2.75 -0.43
CA ALA A 285 25.96 2.99 0.41
C ALA A 285 27.29 2.61 -0.25
N SER A 286 27.31 2.27 -1.55
CA SER A 286 28.49 1.80 -2.31
C SER A 286 29.12 0.51 -1.75
N PHE A 287 28.36 -0.30 -1.01
CA PHE A 287 28.83 -1.56 -0.44
C PHE A 287 28.52 -2.75 -1.35
N HIS A 288 29.32 -2.94 -2.40
CA HIS A 288 29.08 -3.93 -3.46
C HIS A 288 29.03 -5.39 -2.97
N TYR A 289 29.80 -5.75 -1.92
CA TYR A 289 29.68 -7.08 -1.32
C TYR A 289 28.28 -7.34 -0.76
N GLY A 290 27.72 -6.37 -0.07
CA GLY A 290 26.34 -6.45 0.45
C GLY A 290 25.32 -6.59 -0.66
N THR A 291 25.46 -5.79 -1.73
CA THR A 291 24.62 -5.86 -2.92
C THR A 291 24.63 -7.26 -3.56
N ALA A 292 25.81 -7.79 -3.85
CA ALA A 292 25.97 -9.11 -4.47
C ALA A 292 25.41 -10.23 -3.58
N THR A 293 25.61 -10.12 -2.25
CA THR A 293 25.14 -11.12 -1.28
C THR A 293 23.61 -11.11 -1.20
N GLY A 294 22.98 -9.93 -1.02
CA GLY A 294 21.53 -9.81 -0.95
C GLY A 294 20.84 -10.29 -2.22
N LEU A 295 21.34 -9.89 -3.40
CA LEU A 295 20.78 -10.35 -4.67
C LEU A 295 20.92 -11.87 -4.87
N ARG A 296 22.04 -12.47 -4.46
CA ARG A 296 22.23 -13.92 -4.51
C ARG A 296 21.26 -14.67 -3.60
N LEU A 297 21.02 -14.17 -2.39
CA LEU A 297 20.05 -14.78 -1.46
C LEU A 297 18.61 -14.64 -2.00
N LYS A 298 18.26 -13.46 -2.50
CA LYS A 298 16.98 -13.22 -3.17
C LYS A 298 16.76 -14.19 -4.31
N GLU A 299 17.74 -14.36 -5.21
CA GLU A 299 17.61 -15.26 -6.36
C GLU A 299 17.40 -16.71 -5.93
N ARG A 300 18.09 -17.20 -4.90
CA ARG A 300 17.87 -18.55 -4.35
C ARG A 300 16.43 -18.75 -3.84
N LEU A 301 15.89 -17.77 -3.14
CA LEU A 301 14.48 -17.78 -2.71
C LEU A 301 13.52 -17.80 -3.89
N GLN A 302 13.80 -17.02 -4.93
CA GLN A 302 12.96 -16.98 -6.13
C GLN A 302 13.02 -18.27 -6.95
N GLN A 303 14.17 -18.96 -7.02
CA GLN A 303 14.29 -20.29 -7.62
C GLN A 303 13.52 -21.35 -6.81
N MET A 304 13.53 -21.25 -5.50
CA MET A 304 12.70 -22.09 -4.64
C MET A 304 11.22 -21.82 -4.89
N ASN A 305 10.80 -20.57 -4.97
CA ASN A 305 9.41 -20.17 -5.27
C ASN A 305 8.93 -20.73 -6.62
N GLU A 306 9.80 -20.74 -7.64
CA GLU A 306 9.49 -21.33 -8.94
C GLU A 306 9.20 -22.84 -8.82
N ARG A 307 9.97 -23.56 -7.99
CA ARG A 307 9.70 -24.99 -7.74
C ARG A 307 8.37 -25.22 -7.00
N LEU A 308 7.99 -24.29 -6.09
CA LEU A 308 6.74 -24.38 -5.33
C LEU A 308 5.51 -24.06 -6.18
N ALA A 309 5.56 -23.05 -7.04
CA ALA A 309 4.39 -22.48 -7.70
C ALA A 309 4.46 -22.48 -9.24
N GLY A 310 5.61 -22.86 -9.83
CA GLY A 310 5.87 -22.72 -11.26
C GLY A 310 6.17 -21.28 -11.70
N ASN A 311 6.35 -20.36 -10.76
CA ASN A 311 6.69 -18.96 -11.01
C ASN A 311 7.50 -18.37 -9.87
N ARG A 312 8.59 -17.65 -10.19
CA ARG A 312 9.51 -17.06 -9.22
C ARG A 312 8.87 -16.06 -8.24
N PHE A 313 7.73 -15.45 -8.61
CA PHE A 313 6.94 -14.51 -7.80
C PHE A 313 5.71 -15.17 -7.18
N LEU A 314 5.61 -16.50 -7.16
CA LEU A 314 4.49 -17.29 -6.63
C LEU A 314 3.14 -16.98 -7.30
N ARG A 315 3.14 -16.39 -8.50
CA ARG A 315 1.90 -16.06 -9.24
C ARG A 315 1.08 -17.31 -9.54
N GLY A 316 -0.23 -17.18 -9.38
CA GLY A 316 -1.18 -18.25 -9.58
C GLY A 316 -1.17 -19.33 -8.50
N LEU A 317 -0.43 -19.16 -7.40
CA LEU A 317 -0.53 -20.04 -6.23
C LEU A 317 -1.78 -19.71 -5.42
N VAL A 318 -1.95 -18.44 -5.02
CA VAL A 318 -3.17 -17.95 -4.39
C VAL A 318 -4.23 -17.74 -5.44
N VAL A 319 -5.44 -18.21 -5.18
CA VAL A 319 -6.60 -18.05 -6.08
C VAL A 319 -7.86 -17.81 -5.24
N PRO A 320 -8.93 -17.23 -5.80
CA PRO A 320 -10.20 -17.08 -5.11
C PRO A 320 -10.72 -18.41 -4.54
N GLY A 321 -11.08 -18.40 -3.27
CA GLY A 321 -11.52 -19.58 -2.52
C GLY A 321 -10.42 -20.47 -1.94
N GLY A 322 -9.12 -20.14 -2.16
CA GLY A 322 -8.03 -20.95 -1.60
C GLY A 322 -6.70 -20.84 -2.34
N VAL A 323 -6.10 -21.99 -2.67
CA VAL A 323 -4.86 -22.12 -3.43
C VAL A 323 -5.01 -23.12 -4.58
N ARG A 324 -4.21 -22.92 -5.63
CA ARG A 324 -4.22 -23.78 -6.82
C ARG A 324 -3.38 -25.05 -6.64
N LEU A 325 -2.30 -24.97 -5.89
CA LEU A 325 -1.34 -26.06 -5.73
C LEU A 325 -1.17 -26.38 -4.25
N ASP A 326 -0.89 -27.64 -3.96
CA ASP A 326 -0.46 -28.10 -2.65
C ASP A 326 1.06 -28.00 -2.50
N LEU A 327 1.52 -28.10 -1.27
CA LEU A 327 2.95 -28.16 -0.91
C LEU A 327 3.29 -29.60 -0.45
N PRO A 328 3.83 -30.45 -1.33
CA PRO A 328 4.22 -31.83 -0.97
C PRO A 328 5.52 -31.84 -0.14
N ASP A 329 5.71 -32.89 0.67
CA ASP A 329 6.76 -33.00 1.67
C ASP A 329 8.17 -32.77 1.11
N ASN A 330 8.47 -33.30 -0.08
CA ASN A 330 9.76 -33.14 -0.74
C ASN A 330 10.07 -31.67 -1.09
N LEU A 331 9.06 -30.85 -1.40
CA LEU A 331 9.24 -29.41 -1.60
C LEU A 331 9.35 -28.64 -0.28
N LEU A 332 8.65 -29.10 0.77
CA LEU A 332 8.78 -28.53 2.13
C LEU A 332 10.21 -28.72 2.67
N GLU A 333 10.82 -29.87 2.45
CA GLU A 333 12.23 -30.13 2.84
C GLU A 333 13.19 -29.16 2.12
N VAL A 334 13.04 -28.98 0.82
CA VAL A 334 13.86 -28.01 0.03
C VAL A 334 13.64 -26.59 0.55
N MET A 335 12.41 -26.23 0.87
CA MET A 335 12.07 -24.90 1.41
C MET A 335 12.77 -24.68 2.75
N VAL A 336 12.64 -25.61 3.70
CA VAL A 336 13.28 -25.49 5.03
C VAL A 336 14.81 -25.38 4.92
N ALA A 337 15.44 -26.16 4.03
CA ALA A 337 16.87 -26.07 3.79
C ALA A 337 17.26 -24.69 3.23
N THR A 338 16.52 -24.19 2.22
CA THR A 338 16.78 -22.87 1.62
C THR A 338 16.61 -21.75 2.63
N LEU A 339 15.59 -21.83 3.49
CA LEU A 339 15.35 -20.83 4.55
C LEU A 339 16.48 -20.79 5.58
N ARG A 340 17.02 -21.96 5.97
CA ARG A 340 18.18 -22.04 6.87
C ARG A 340 19.43 -21.39 6.26
N ASP A 341 19.72 -21.70 4.98
CA ASP A 341 20.84 -21.09 4.26
C ASP A 341 20.67 -19.58 4.13
N THR A 342 19.43 -19.13 3.89
CA THR A 342 19.09 -17.69 3.79
C THR A 342 19.32 -17.00 5.13
N LEU A 343 18.89 -17.59 6.25
CA LEU A 343 19.10 -17.05 7.60
C LEU A 343 20.61 -16.87 7.87
N THR A 344 21.41 -17.92 7.64
CA THR A 344 22.87 -17.87 7.82
C THR A 344 23.51 -16.79 6.95
N GLY A 345 23.07 -16.67 5.70
CA GLY A 345 23.57 -15.66 4.76
C GLY A 345 23.20 -14.25 5.15
N LEU A 346 21.97 -14.04 5.63
CA LEU A 346 21.49 -12.74 6.11
C LEU A 346 22.24 -12.31 7.39
N ASP A 347 22.43 -13.21 8.35
CA ASP A 347 23.16 -12.91 9.59
C ASP A 347 24.62 -12.54 9.30
N SER A 348 25.27 -13.27 8.37
CA SER A 348 26.62 -12.92 7.90
C SER A 348 26.66 -11.56 7.19
N LEU A 349 25.63 -11.22 6.40
CA LEU A 349 25.54 -9.91 5.73
C LEU A 349 25.38 -8.78 6.74
N MET A 350 24.46 -8.93 7.70
CA MET A 350 24.23 -7.93 8.75
C MET A 350 25.47 -7.69 9.60
N GLY A 351 26.17 -8.75 10.04
CA GLY A 351 27.41 -8.59 10.79
C GLY A 351 28.52 -7.87 10.00
N ARG A 352 28.51 -7.93 8.65
CA ARG A 352 29.44 -7.18 7.81
C ARG A 352 29.02 -5.73 7.59
N ILE A 353 27.71 -5.43 7.57
CA ILE A 353 27.19 -4.05 7.53
C ILE A 353 27.56 -3.36 8.84
N GLU A 354 27.18 -3.95 9.97
CA GLU A 354 27.42 -3.40 11.31
C GLU A 354 28.90 -3.28 11.67
N GLY A 355 29.72 -4.21 11.20
CA GLY A 355 31.17 -4.22 11.39
C GLY A 355 31.96 -3.33 10.42
N ASN A 356 31.31 -2.58 9.53
CA ASN A 356 31.98 -1.69 8.58
C ASN A 356 31.65 -0.23 8.89
N PRO A 357 32.55 0.51 9.57
CA PRO A 357 32.27 1.91 9.97
C PRO A 357 31.88 2.82 8.81
N SER A 358 32.46 2.63 7.63
CA SER A 358 32.12 3.46 6.46
C SER A 358 30.70 3.20 5.94
N VAL A 359 30.19 1.98 6.06
CA VAL A 359 28.81 1.65 5.68
C VAL A 359 27.84 2.18 6.73
N VAL A 360 28.17 2.02 8.02
CA VAL A 360 27.36 2.55 9.14
C VAL A 360 27.25 4.06 9.02
N ASP A 361 28.36 4.78 8.86
CA ASP A 361 28.39 6.24 8.68
C ASP A 361 27.52 6.76 7.53
N ARG A 362 27.41 5.94 6.46
CA ARG A 362 26.53 6.28 5.32
C ARG A 362 25.06 6.01 5.57
N LEU A 363 24.71 5.10 6.48
CA LEU A 363 23.33 4.68 6.77
C LEU A 363 22.73 5.42 7.96
N ASP A 364 23.53 5.68 9.00
CA ASP A 364 23.10 6.40 10.20
C ASP A 364 22.76 7.86 9.85
N ASP A 365 21.73 8.39 10.48
CA ASP A 365 21.24 9.76 10.32
C ASP A 365 20.91 10.16 8.86
N THR A 366 20.89 9.20 7.92
CA THR A 366 20.58 9.47 6.51
C THR A 366 19.10 9.25 6.22
N GLY A 367 18.44 10.33 5.78
CA GLY A 367 17.03 10.31 5.38
C GLY A 367 16.09 9.99 6.55
N VAL A 368 16.24 10.74 7.63
CA VAL A 368 15.47 10.57 8.87
C VAL A 368 14.01 10.96 8.67
N LEU A 369 13.10 10.01 8.88
CA LEU A 369 11.66 10.28 8.99
C LEU A 369 11.28 10.39 10.47
N GLN A 370 10.91 11.58 10.90
CA GLN A 370 10.51 11.85 12.28
C GLN A 370 9.25 11.07 12.65
N HIS A 371 9.17 10.56 13.88
CA HIS A 371 8.04 9.80 14.40
C HIS A 371 6.69 10.49 14.20
N GLN A 372 6.59 11.78 14.52
CA GLN A 372 5.35 12.53 14.35
C GLN A 372 4.94 12.65 12.89
N ALA A 373 5.88 12.88 11.97
CA ALA A 373 5.61 12.91 10.54
C ALA A 373 5.11 11.56 10.01
N ALA A 374 5.66 10.45 10.53
CA ALA A 374 5.18 9.09 10.20
C ALA A 374 3.74 8.86 10.67
N LEU A 375 3.35 9.39 11.84
CA LEU A 375 1.97 9.33 12.34
C LEU A 375 1.03 10.22 11.51
N ASP A 376 1.41 11.48 11.24
CA ASP A 376 0.60 12.45 10.52
C ASP A 376 0.28 12.00 9.09
N LEU A 377 1.26 11.38 8.43
CA LEU A 377 1.10 10.80 7.11
C LEU A 377 0.53 9.37 7.12
N ALA A 378 0.25 8.81 8.30
CA ALA A 378 -0.20 7.43 8.48
C ALA A 378 0.69 6.40 7.77
N VAL A 379 2.01 6.61 7.77
CA VAL A 379 2.99 5.77 7.07
C VAL A 379 2.85 4.30 7.47
N ALA A 380 3.03 3.39 6.53
CA ALA A 380 2.83 1.95 6.73
C ALA A 380 4.13 1.14 6.61
N GLY A 381 4.15 -0.04 7.22
CA GLY A 381 5.18 -1.06 7.03
C GLY A 381 6.55 -0.69 7.58
N VAL A 382 7.59 -1.09 6.87
CA VAL A 382 8.99 -0.85 7.27
C VAL A 382 9.27 0.61 7.57
N ALA A 383 8.79 1.54 6.74
CA ALA A 383 9.01 2.97 6.95
C ALA A 383 8.38 3.49 8.26
N ALA A 384 7.19 2.99 8.61
CA ALA A 384 6.53 3.31 9.88
C ALA A 384 7.30 2.72 11.08
N ARG A 385 7.60 1.42 11.02
CA ARG A 385 8.26 0.70 12.12
C ARG A 385 9.69 1.18 12.36
N SER A 386 10.39 1.61 11.33
CA SER A 386 11.72 2.25 11.47
C SER A 386 11.68 3.66 12.05
N SER A 387 10.51 4.27 12.17
CA SER A 387 10.25 5.54 12.84
C SER A 387 9.50 5.35 14.18
N GLY A 388 9.53 4.15 14.76
CA GLY A 388 8.94 3.83 16.06
C GLY A 388 7.41 3.63 16.07
N VAL A 389 6.75 3.55 14.91
CA VAL A 389 5.30 3.33 14.83
C VAL A 389 4.99 1.84 14.85
N ASP A 390 4.32 1.37 15.90
CA ASP A 390 3.98 -0.03 16.12
C ASP A 390 2.65 -0.40 15.42
N ARG A 391 2.75 -0.70 14.12
CA ARG A 391 1.63 -1.16 13.28
C ARG A 391 2.05 -2.29 12.35
N ASP A 392 1.20 -3.33 12.26
CA ASP A 392 1.40 -4.47 11.36
C ASP A 392 0.03 -5.11 11.07
N ALA A 393 -0.38 -5.15 9.80
CA ALA A 393 -1.70 -5.65 9.41
C ALA A 393 -1.89 -7.14 9.73
N ARG A 394 -0.82 -7.95 9.89
CA ARG A 394 -0.93 -9.34 10.34
C ARG A 394 -1.48 -9.47 11.75
N ARG A 395 -1.26 -8.44 12.60
CA ARG A 395 -1.77 -8.33 13.98
C ARG A 395 -3.06 -7.52 14.04
N ASP A 396 -3.09 -6.37 13.35
CA ASP A 396 -4.13 -5.34 13.50
C ASP A 396 -5.35 -5.62 12.61
N HIS A 397 -5.14 -6.26 11.44
CA HIS A 397 -6.14 -6.81 10.53
C HIS A 397 -5.82 -8.28 10.19
N PRO A 398 -5.99 -9.20 11.16
CA PRO A 398 -5.53 -10.58 11.01
C PRO A 398 -6.16 -11.29 9.80
N HIS A 399 -5.32 -11.88 8.97
CA HIS A 399 -5.72 -12.59 7.76
C HIS A 399 -5.03 -13.95 7.65
N GLY A 400 -5.55 -14.85 6.81
CA GLY A 400 -4.98 -16.17 6.59
C GLY A 400 -4.75 -16.96 7.90
N ALA A 401 -3.52 -17.40 8.16
CA ALA A 401 -3.13 -18.11 9.37
C ALA A 401 -2.93 -17.21 10.59
N PHE A 402 -2.93 -15.88 10.41
CA PHE A 402 -2.87 -14.92 11.52
C PHE A 402 -4.24 -14.68 12.16
N ALA A 403 -5.32 -15.11 11.52
CA ALA A 403 -6.68 -15.02 12.04
C ALA A 403 -7.11 -16.27 12.82
N GLY A 404 -7.98 -16.06 13.82
CA GLY A 404 -8.65 -17.15 14.54
C GLY A 404 -7.82 -17.86 15.61
N PRO A 405 -8.33 -18.99 16.14
CA PRO A 405 -7.66 -19.78 17.16
C PRO A 405 -6.32 -20.36 16.67
N GLY A 406 -5.31 -20.35 17.52
CA GLY A 406 -3.98 -20.87 17.18
C GLY A 406 -3.18 -19.97 16.25
N ARG A 407 -3.52 -18.68 16.14
CA ARG A 407 -2.67 -17.70 15.45
C ARG A 407 -1.26 -17.72 16.03
N PRO A 408 -0.22 -17.47 15.20
CA PRO A 408 1.15 -17.41 15.68
C PRO A 408 1.35 -16.24 16.63
N ASP A 409 2.31 -16.35 17.53
CA ASP A 409 2.83 -15.20 18.24
C ASP A 409 3.69 -14.40 17.26
N LEU A 410 3.24 -13.19 16.92
CA LEU A 410 3.88 -12.32 15.94
C LEU A 410 4.72 -11.27 16.64
N HIS A 411 6.01 -11.25 16.33
CA HIS A 411 6.92 -10.23 16.83
C HIS A 411 6.97 -9.04 15.87
N VAL A 412 6.36 -7.93 16.26
CA VAL A 412 6.44 -6.67 15.53
C VAL A 412 7.64 -5.86 16.02
N VAL A 413 8.63 -5.68 15.15
CA VAL A 413 9.83 -4.88 15.46
C VAL A 413 9.58 -3.41 15.22
N THR A 414 10.04 -2.55 16.14
CA THR A 414 10.09 -1.10 15.96
C THR A 414 11.47 -0.58 16.31
N VAL A 415 11.95 0.40 15.53
CA VAL A 415 13.20 1.12 15.74
C VAL A 415 12.89 2.61 15.64
N PRO A 416 13.27 3.47 16.58
CA PRO A 416 12.82 4.85 16.63
C PRO A 416 13.61 5.84 15.77
N ASP A 417 14.79 5.44 15.26
CA ASP A 417 15.77 6.38 14.68
C ASP A 417 15.29 6.97 13.33
N GLY A 418 14.45 6.28 12.59
CA GLY A 418 13.80 6.80 11.37
C GLY A 418 14.71 6.94 10.15
N ASP A 419 15.96 6.53 10.21
CA ASP A 419 16.99 6.66 9.18
C ASP A 419 17.11 5.42 8.27
N ALA A 420 18.10 5.42 7.39
CA ALA A 420 18.34 4.30 6.49
C ALA A 420 18.82 3.05 7.23
N MET A 421 19.61 3.19 8.31
CA MET A 421 20.06 2.06 9.13
C MET A 421 18.90 1.40 9.87
N ALA A 422 17.99 2.18 10.45
CA ALA A 422 16.77 1.70 11.05
C ALA A 422 15.92 0.89 10.06
N ARG A 423 15.79 1.38 8.80
CA ARG A 423 15.05 0.67 7.75
C ARG A 423 15.73 -0.63 7.31
N VAL A 424 17.08 -0.71 7.32
CA VAL A 424 17.84 -1.96 7.11
C VAL A 424 17.58 -2.93 8.26
N THR A 425 17.69 -2.46 9.49
CA THR A 425 17.50 -3.25 10.72
C THR A 425 16.12 -3.87 10.79
N VAL A 426 15.07 -3.07 10.57
CA VAL A 426 13.68 -3.57 10.55
C VAL A 426 13.53 -4.68 9.50
N ARG A 427 14.04 -4.49 8.26
CA ARG A 427 13.96 -5.53 7.22
C ARG A 427 14.68 -6.83 7.62
N ALA A 428 15.84 -6.72 8.22
CA ALA A 428 16.59 -7.89 8.65
C ALA A 428 15.87 -8.68 9.75
N VAL A 429 15.25 -7.98 10.71
CA VAL A 429 14.47 -8.62 11.77
C VAL A 429 13.18 -9.22 11.21
N GLU A 430 12.47 -8.52 10.34
CA GLU A 430 11.26 -9.04 9.67
C GLU A 430 11.57 -10.26 8.77
N ALA A 431 12.72 -10.28 8.10
CA ALA A 431 13.15 -11.44 7.32
C ALA A 431 13.37 -12.66 8.23
N ARG A 432 13.98 -12.48 9.41
CA ARG A 432 14.14 -13.55 10.41
C ARG A 432 12.78 -14.04 10.91
N GLU A 433 11.87 -13.12 11.20
CA GLU A 433 10.52 -13.44 11.65
C GLU A 433 9.72 -14.19 10.57
N SER A 434 9.82 -13.79 9.29
CA SER A 434 9.22 -14.51 8.17
C SER A 434 9.72 -15.96 8.08
N ILE A 435 11.03 -16.19 8.26
CA ILE A 435 11.62 -17.53 8.28
C ILE A 435 11.05 -18.35 9.45
N ARG A 436 10.95 -17.77 10.65
CA ARG A 436 10.38 -18.42 11.84
C ARG A 436 8.92 -18.81 11.61
N LEU A 437 8.11 -17.87 11.08
CA LEU A 437 6.69 -18.05 10.81
C LEU A 437 6.45 -19.13 9.75
N VAL A 438 7.20 -19.11 8.64
CA VAL A 438 7.10 -20.17 7.62
C VAL A 438 7.39 -21.54 8.25
N GLY A 439 8.44 -21.65 9.07
CA GLY A 439 8.75 -22.90 9.81
C GLY A 439 7.63 -23.34 10.75
N GLU A 440 6.95 -22.40 11.41
CA GLU A 440 5.78 -22.69 12.25
C GLU A 440 4.59 -23.17 11.41
N PHE A 441 4.26 -22.48 10.33
CA PHE A 441 3.13 -22.84 9.45
C PHE A 441 3.33 -24.20 8.79
N VAL A 442 4.55 -24.53 8.35
CA VAL A 442 4.87 -25.86 7.80
C VAL A 442 4.57 -26.98 8.79
N ARG A 443 4.94 -26.82 10.07
CA ARG A 443 4.65 -27.82 11.10
C ARG A 443 3.16 -28.00 11.39
N ARG A 444 2.32 -27.02 11.00
CA ARG A 444 0.86 -27.02 11.20
C ARG A 444 0.10 -27.46 9.96
N LEU A 445 0.78 -27.77 8.86
CA LEU A 445 0.13 -28.24 7.64
C LEU A 445 -0.45 -29.64 7.83
N GLU A 446 -1.76 -29.73 7.98
CA GLU A 446 -2.52 -30.97 7.99
C GLU A 446 -3.17 -31.23 6.62
N PRO A 447 -3.40 -32.50 6.24
CA PRO A 447 -4.17 -32.83 5.04
C PRO A 447 -5.55 -32.17 5.06
N GLY A 448 -5.98 -31.64 3.91
CA GLY A 448 -7.28 -30.99 3.81
C GLY A 448 -7.55 -30.39 2.43
N PRO A 449 -8.75 -29.88 2.21
CA PRO A 449 -9.10 -29.23 0.95
C PRO A 449 -8.25 -27.98 0.70
N LEU A 450 -7.95 -27.72 -0.56
CA LEU A 450 -7.15 -26.58 -1.01
C LEU A 450 -8.00 -25.40 -1.46
N ARG A 451 -9.27 -25.61 -1.75
CA ARG A 451 -10.13 -24.59 -2.32
C ARG A 451 -11.60 -24.87 -2.01
N VAL A 452 -12.37 -23.81 -1.84
CA VAL A 452 -13.83 -23.80 -1.84
C VAL A 452 -14.31 -23.08 -3.12
N ALA A 453 -15.43 -23.56 -3.70
CA ALA A 453 -16.05 -22.89 -4.85
C ALA A 453 -16.77 -21.62 -4.39
N LEU A 454 -16.66 -20.55 -5.16
CA LEU A 454 -17.47 -19.35 -4.97
C LEU A 454 -18.79 -19.53 -5.75
N ALA A 455 -19.87 -18.95 -5.23
CA ALA A 455 -21.14 -18.89 -5.95
C ALA A 455 -21.00 -18.07 -7.24
N GLU A 456 -21.60 -18.51 -8.32
CA GLU A 456 -21.69 -17.77 -9.58
C GLU A 456 -23.16 -17.66 -10.01
N PRO A 457 -23.68 -16.43 -10.22
CA PRO A 457 -23.03 -15.14 -10.00
C PRO A 457 -22.80 -14.83 -8.51
N LEU A 458 -21.83 -13.94 -8.22
CA LEU A 458 -21.64 -13.41 -6.87
C LEU A 458 -22.84 -12.53 -6.45
N PRO A 459 -23.04 -12.34 -5.12
CA PRO A 459 -24.01 -11.38 -4.64
C PRO A 459 -23.76 -9.98 -5.19
N GLY A 460 -24.79 -9.36 -5.75
CA GLY A 460 -24.72 -8.03 -6.33
C GLY A 460 -24.78 -6.91 -5.29
N GLY A 461 -24.16 -5.76 -5.60
CA GLY A 461 -24.17 -4.56 -4.78
C GLY A 461 -23.42 -4.70 -3.44
N ARG A 462 -22.59 -5.73 -3.28
CA ARG A 462 -21.84 -5.99 -2.06
C ARG A 462 -20.45 -5.37 -2.10
N ILE A 463 -19.96 -5.00 -0.93
CA ILE A 463 -18.62 -4.46 -0.72
C ILE A 463 -17.80 -5.47 0.07
N GLY A 464 -16.54 -5.66 -0.32
CA GLY A 464 -15.52 -6.36 0.44
C GLY A 464 -14.31 -5.43 0.65
N ILE A 465 -13.68 -5.54 1.81
CA ILE A 465 -12.48 -4.78 2.17
C ILE A 465 -11.49 -5.69 2.88
N SER A 466 -10.22 -5.60 2.51
CA SER A 466 -9.14 -6.33 3.16
C SER A 466 -7.91 -5.46 3.36
N ALA A 467 -7.11 -5.78 4.37
CA ALA A 467 -5.80 -5.21 4.61
C ALA A 467 -4.77 -6.34 4.71
N ILE A 468 -3.71 -6.26 3.91
CA ILE A 468 -2.67 -7.29 3.81
C ILE A 468 -1.30 -6.67 4.04
N GLU A 469 -0.51 -7.23 4.96
CA GLU A 469 0.86 -6.77 5.21
C GLU A 469 1.81 -7.27 4.11
N SER A 470 2.04 -6.46 3.10
CA SER A 470 3.06 -6.72 2.08
C SER A 470 4.48 -6.43 2.60
N ALA A 471 5.51 -6.70 1.82
CA ALA A 471 6.89 -6.38 2.18
C ALA A 471 7.16 -4.87 2.41
N ARG A 472 6.34 -4.00 1.84
CA ARG A 472 6.45 -2.54 2.01
C ARG A 472 5.48 -1.98 3.04
N GLY A 473 4.59 -2.82 3.55
CA GLY A 473 3.58 -2.45 4.52
C GLY A 473 2.18 -2.85 4.09
N GLU A 474 1.21 -2.36 4.80
CA GLU A 474 -0.19 -2.65 4.60
C GLU A 474 -0.71 -2.17 3.23
N ALA A 475 -1.34 -3.06 2.49
CA ALA A 475 -2.10 -2.79 1.28
C ALA A 475 -3.60 -2.95 1.58
N VAL A 476 -4.40 -1.92 1.29
CA VAL A 476 -5.86 -1.96 1.47
C VAL A 476 -6.53 -2.16 0.13
N HIS A 477 -7.35 -3.20 0.03
CA HIS A 477 -8.14 -3.56 -1.16
C HIS A 477 -9.62 -3.34 -0.86
N TRP A 478 -10.29 -2.59 -1.71
CA TRP A 478 -11.72 -2.35 -1.65
C TRP A 478 -12.38 -2.77 -2.96
N LEU A 479 -13.40 -3.60 -2.88
CA LEU A 479 -14.09 -4.19 -4.03
C LEU A 479 -15.59 -4.02 -3.88
N ARG A 480 -16.28 -3.63 -4.95
CA ARG A 480 -17.76 -3.63 -5.04
C ARG A 480 -18.21 -4.39 -6.28
N THR A 481 -19.27 -5.18 -6.13
CA THR A 481 -19.93 -5.87 -7.23
C THR A 481 -21.14 -5.08 -7.73
N ASP A 482 -21.39 -5.14 -9.05
CA ASP A 482 -22.63 -4.66 -9.67
C ASP A 482 -23.81 -5.60 -9.38
N ALA A 483 -25.01 -5.26 -9.86
CA ALA A 483 -26.21 -6.10 -9.70
C ALA A 483 -26.08 -7.51 -10.31
N GLY A 484 -25.20 -7.69 -11.29
CA GLY A 484 -24.90 -8.97 -11.94
C GLY A 484 -23.76 -9.76 -11.32
N GLY A 485 -23.17 -9.27 -10.21
CA GLY A 485 -22.05 -9.92 -9.54
C GLY A 485 -20.69 -9.72 -10.22
N ARG A 486 -20.59 -8.80 -11.21
CA ARG A 486 -19.33 -8.39 -11.84
C ARG A 486 -18.66 -7.29 -11.02
N VAL A 487 -17.39 -7.02 -11.29
CA VAL A 487 -16.66 -5.92 -10.65
C VAL A 487 -17.27 -4.59 -11.10
N GLU A 488 -17.87 -3.87 -10.18
CA GLU A 488 -18.36 -2.51 -10.40
C GLU A 488 -17.25 -1.48 -10.18
N ARG A 489 -16.50 -1.66 -9.11
CA ARG A 489 -15.40 -0.79 -8.71
C ARG A 489 -14.38 -1.58 -7.89
N TYR A 490 -13.14 -1.43 -8.23
CA TYR A 490 -12.01 -1.87 -7.42
C TYR A 490 -11.14 -0.67 -7.07
N HIS A 491 -10.65 -0.60 -5.85
CA HIS A 491 -9.70 0.42 -5.41
C HIS A 491 -8.59 -0.23 -4.60
N LEU A 492 -7.36 0.21 -4.86
CA LEU A 492 -6.17 -0.21 -4.13
C LEU A 492 -5.45 0.99 -3.53
N ARG A 493 -5.27 0.98 -2.23
CA ARG A 493 -4.23 1.79 -1.58
C ARG A 493 -3.03 0.89 -1.33
N SER A 494 -1.99 1.01 -2.14
CA SER A 494 -0.73 0.32 -1.90
C SER A 494 0.09 1.05 -0.83
N PRO A 495 0.95 0.35 -0.06
CA PRO A 495 1.81 1.02 0.91
C PRO A 495 2.80 1.97 0.22
N SER A 496 3.24 1.67 -0.99
CA SER A 496 4.14 2.56 -1.73
C SER A 496 3.49 3.89 -2.07
N TYR A 497 2.25 3.88 -2.58
CA TYR A 497 1.47 5.09 -2.81
C TYR A 497 1.35 5.94 -1.53
N HIS A 498 1.04 5.29 -0.43
CA HIS A 498 0.78 5.95 0.85
C HIS A 498 2.06 6.54 1.48
N ASN A 499 3.21 5.89 1.26
CA ASN A 499 4.49 6.26 1.86
C ASN A 499 5.30 7.30 1.06
N TRP A 500 4.97 7.57 -0.22
CA TRP A 500 5.75 8.50 -1.04
C TRP A 500 5.88 9.91 -0.46
N PRO A 501 4.84 10.52 0.13
CA PRO A 501 5.00 11.83 0.79
C PRO A 501 6.06 11.82 1.89
N ALA A 502 6.25 10.70 2.58
CA ALA A 502 7.26 10.56 3.61
C ALA A 502 8.70 10.53 3.05
N VAL A 503 8.90 10.04 1.81
CA VAL A 503 10.22 10.10 1.15
C VAL A 503 10.65 11.54 0.91
N ALA A 504 9.72 12.40 0.49
CA ALA A 504 10.00 13.81 0.30
C ALA A 504 10.47 14.48 1.61
N LEU A 505 9.75 14.23 2.71
CA LEU A 505 10.14 14.75 4.03
C LEU A 505 11.48 14.18 4.53
N ALA A 506 11.72 12.89 4.33
CA ALA A 506 12.98 12.26 4.73
C ALA A 506 14.19 12.73 3.88
N ALA A 507 13.95 13.29 2.69
CA ALA A 507 14.98 13.86 1.86
C ALA A 507 15.32 15.31 2.24
N GLU A 508 14.41 16.03 2.91
CA GLU A 508 14.67 17.37 3.43
C GLU A 508 15.78 17.31 4.48
N THR A 509 16.65 18.27 4.48
CA THR A 509 17.88 18.33 5.30
C THR A 509 19.02 17.39 4.90
N ALA A 510 18.79 16.36 4.05
CA ALA A 510 19.84 15.56 3.45
C ALA A 510 20.57 16.36 2.35
N ILE A 511 21.69 15.85 1.87
CA ILE A 511 22.34 16.40 0.67
C ILE A 511 21.84 15.68 -0.58
N VAL A 512 21.82 16.39 -1.71
CA VAL A 512 21.32 15.81 -2.98
C VAL A 512 21.99 14.48 -3.36
N PRO A 513 23.33 14.28 -3.17
CA PRO A 513 23.98 13.00 -3.43
C PRO A 513 23.49 11.83 -2.57
N ASP A 514 22.87 12.08 -1.41
CA ASP A 514 22.33 11.03 -0.53
C ASP A 514 20.92 10.57 -0.92
N PHE A 515 20.20 11.35 -1.74
CA PHE A 515 18.85 11.00 -2.14
C PHE A 515 18.71 9.58 -2.74
N PRO A 516 19.62 9.08 -3.59
CA PRO A 516 19.55 7.70 -4.06
C PRO A 516 19.57 6.66 -2.92
N LEU A 517 20.31 6.92 -1.85
CA LEU A 517 20.31 6.07 -0.65
C LEU A 517 19.00 6.22 0.13
N VAL A 518 18.56 7.46 0.36
CA VAL A 518 17.25 7.73 1.02
C VAL A 518 16.14 6.99 0.27
N ASN A 519 15.99 7.20 -1.04
CA ASN A 519 14.97 6.55 -1.86
C ASN A 519 15.05 5.01 -1.80
N LYS A 520 16.27 4.43 -1.98
CA LYS A 520 16.48 2.97 -1.84
C LYS A 520 16.15 2.47 -0.45
N SER A 521 16.39 3.24 0.61
CA SER A 521 16.08 2.79 1.97
C SER A 521 14.58 2.61 2.22
N PHE A 522 13.71 3.34 1.52
CA PHE A 522 12.26 3.13 1.54
C PHE A 522 11.83 1.97 0.64
N GLU A 523 12.52 1.70 -0.47
CA GLU A 523 12.20 0.62 -1.42
C GLU A 523 10.77 0.66 -1.95
N LEU A 524 10.24 1.86 -2.23
CA LEU A 524 8.89 2.01 -2.74
C LEU A 524 8.78 1.55 -4.20
N CYS A 525 7.65 0.95 -4.53
CA CYS A 525 7.37 0.40 -5.86
C CYS A 525 6.57 1.41 -6.68
N TYR A 526 7.13 1.85 -7.81
CA TYR A 526 6.46 2.77 -8.73
C TYR A 526 5.22 2.11 -9.36
N SER A 527 5.32 0.86 -9.82
CA SER A 527 4.17 0.13 -10.40
C SER A 527 2.99 0.00 -9.44
N CYS A 528 3.24 -0.17 -8.12
CA CYS A 528 2.18 -0.19 -7.11
C CYS A 528 1.58 1.20 -6.85
N THR A 529 2.39 2.23 -6.99
CA THR A 529 1.96 3.63 -6.83
C THR A 529 1.13 4.06 -8.02
N ASP A 530 1.62 3.81 -9.22
CA ASP A 530 1.04 4.28 -10.46
C ASP A 530 -0.23 3.51 -10.88
N ARG A 531 -0.37 2.21 -10.58
CA ARG A 531 -1.54 1.32 -10.84
C ARG A 531 -2.03 1.24 -12.28
#